data_e5cd5ace2e1b6524d02f14c9deac0634
#
_entry.id   e5cd5ace2e1b6524d02f14c9deac0634
#
_cell.length_a   1.000
_cell.length_b   1.000
_cell.length_c   1.000
_cell.angle_alpha   90.00
_cell.angle_beta   90.00
_cell.angle_gamma   90.00
#
_symmetry.space_group_name_H-M   'P 1'
#
loop_
_entity.id
_entity.type
_entity.pdbx_description
1 polymer ?
#
loop_
_entity_poly.entity_id
_entity_poly.type
_entity_poly.pdbx_seq_one_letter_code
_entity_poly.pdbx_strand_id
1 'polypeptide(L)'
;MDVPLYKRKGYEKNYLGPAVYNSVKYGFHYREKVYAGIVAEKDSGEPFGALHNKQGYDYYSFYLLLHDIGILKTGIVGNYRLNFGQGLVLGQGSMFGKTAYSSSFTFRSTGIRRHTSTDEYNYFRGSGIALKWKQWTLSVFYSHRSLDGVIKGGEITSIYKTGLHRSEKEADKMNQLTMQMSGGNISYTGNSY
;
A
#
# COMPACT_ATOMS: atom_id res chain seq x y z
N MET A 1 -17.58 6.10 24.29
CA MET A 1 -16.34 6.91 24.28
C MET A 1 -15.17 5.95 24.41
N ASP A 2 -14.31 5.84 23.38
CA ASP A 2 -13.15 4.95 23.47
C ASP A 2 -12.12 5.52 24.44
N VAL A 3 -11.68 4.68 25.37
CA VAL A 3 -10.62 5.06 26.33
C VAL A 3 -9.31 5.13 25.57
N PRO A 4 -8.59 6.28 25.62
CA PRO A 4 -7.28 6.41 24.99
C PRO A 4 -6.34 5.28 25.38
N LEU A 5 -5.50 4.81 24.45
CA LEU A 5 -4.66 3.63 24.63
C LEU A 5 -3.81 3.71 25.93
N TYR A 6 -3.20 4.85 26.19
CA TYR A 6 -2.36 5.08 27.39
C TYR A 6 -3.13 5.05 28.72
N LYS A 7 -4.47 5.17 28.68
CA LYS A 7 -5.33 5.08 29.87
C LYS A 7 -5.90 3.67 30.07
N ARG A 8 -5.64 2.75 29.18
CA ARG A 8 -6.12 1.36 29.33
C ARG A 8 -5.38 0.67 30.45
N LYS A 9 -6.14 0.02 31.34
CA LYS A 9 -5.58 -0.74 32.48
C LYS A 9 -4.62 -1.83 31.96
N GLY A 10 -3.40 -1.87 32.51
CA GLY A 10 -2.38 -2.83 32.08
C GLY A 10 -1.64 -2.47 30.80
N TYR A 11 -1.67 -1.21 30.37
CA TYR A 11 -0.98 -0.74 29.17
C TYR A 11 0.49 -1.23 29.11
N GLU A 12 1.29 -0.95 30.14
CA GLU A 12 2.71 -1.28 30.20
C GLU A 12 3.02 -2.79 30.16
N LYS A 13 2.05 -3.63 30.55
CA LYS A 13 2.18 -5.10 30.48
C LYS A 13 1.83 -5.67 29.13
N ASN A 14 1.03 -4.96 28.33
CA ASN A 14 0.45 -5.49 27.11
C ASN A 14 1.09 -4.92 25.84
N TYR A 15 1.74 -3.75 25.93
CA TYR A 15 2.28 -3.05 24.78
C TYR A 15 3.79 -2.84 24.91
N LEU A 16 4.50 -2.98 23.80
CA LEU A 16 5.97 -2.96 23.71
C LEU A 16 6.56 -1.55 23.62
N GLY A 17 5.73 -0.56 23.29
CA GLY A 17 6.18 0.80 23.06
C GLY A 17 5.26 1.88 23.65
N PRO A 18 5.65 3.16 23.52
CA PRO A 18 4.90 4.29 24.04
C PRO A 18 3.58 4.50 23.33
N ALA A 19 2.60 5.09 24.01
CA ALA A 19 1.26 5.38 23.50
C ALA A 19 1.21 6.58 22.54
N VAL A 20 2.25 6.74 21.74
CA VAL A 20 2.40 7.87 20.80
C VAL A 20 2.36 7.33 19.36
N TYR A 21 1.40 7.81 18.60
CA TYR A 21 1.39 7.67 17.15
C TYR A 21 2.34 8.70 16.52
N ASN A 22 3.12 8.28 15.53
CA ASN A 22 4.00 9.16 14.79
C ASN A 22 4.05 8.74 13.33
N SER A 23 3.93 9.71 12.41
CA SER A 23 4.12 9.47 10.99
C SER A 23 4.86 10.62 10.33
N VAL A 24 5.74 10.28 9.40
CA VAL A 24 6.49 11.22 8.57
C VAL A 24 6.17 10.94 7.12
N LYS A 25 5.78 11.98 6.38
CA LYS A 25 5.54 11.91 4.93
C LYS A 25 6.36 12.98 4.24
N TYR A 26 7.19 12.56 3.31
CA TYR A 26 7.95 13.45 2.44
C TYR A 26 7.61 13.15 0.99
N GLY A 27 7.36 14.20 0.21
CA GLY A 27 7.05 14.10 -1.21
C GLY A 27 7.81 15.13 -2.02
N PHE A 28 8.34 14.69 -3.14
CA PHE A 28 9.00 15.52 -4.13
C PHE A 28 8.31 15.35 -5.48
N HIS A 29 8.17 16.43 -6.24
CA HIS A 29 7.71 16.37 -7.63
C HIS A 29 8.47 17.39 -8.49
N TYR A 30 8.69 16.98 -9.73
CA TYR A 30 9.35 17.83 -10.72
C TYR A 30 8.58 17.80 -12.04
N ARG A 31 8.13 18.98 -12.50
CA ARG A 31 7.42 19.21 -13.78
C ARG A 31 6.28 18.23 -14.05
N GLU A 32 5.56 17.81 -13.01
CA GLU A 32 4.48 16.80 -13.10
C GLU A 32 4.87 15.48 -13.79
N LYS A 33 6.17 15.28 -14.06
CA LYS A 33 6.70 14.10 -14.74
C LYS A 33 7.42 13.14 -13.80
N VAL A 34 8.01 13.66 -12.73
CA VAL A 34 8.74 12.87 -11.74
C VAL A 34 8.14 13.10 -10.38
N TYR A 35 7.80 12.01 -9.70
CA TYR A 35 7.31 12.04 -8.32
C TYR A 35 8.08 11.02 -7.50
N ALA A 36 8.59 11.45 -6.36
CA ALA A 36 9.22 10.57 -5.39
C ALA A 36 8.62 10.84 -4.02
N GLY A 37 8.61 9.84 -3.16
CA GLY A 37 8.15 10.05 -1.79
C GLY A 37 8.50 8.89 -0.87
N ILE A 38 8.50 9.24 0.41
CA ILE A 38 8.69 8.32 1.52
C ILE A 38 7.59 8.57 2.54
N VAL A 39 7.06 7.50 3.08
CA VAL A 39 6.15 7.50 4.22
C VAL A 39 6.73 6.57 5.25
N ALA A 40 6.82 7.02 6.49
CA ALA A 40 7.19 6.20 7.62
C ALA A 40 6.14 6.38 8.73
N GLU A 41 5.75 5.31 9.39
CA GLU A 41 4.70 5.31 10.40
C GLU A 41 5.05 4.39 11.56
N LYS A 42 4.56 4.77 12.71
CA LYS A 42 4.59 4.00 13.94
C LYS A 42 3.26 4.18 14.68
N ASP A 43 2.58 3.10 14.93
CA ASP A 43 1.35 3.12 15.69
C ASP A 43 1.57 3.30 17.21
N SER A 44 0.50 3.74 17.87
CA SER A 44 0.50 3.86 19.34
C SER A 44 0.63 2.49 19.97
N GLY A 45 1.64 2.30 20.82
CA GLY A 45 1.94 1.03 21.50
C GLY A 45 3.05 0.22 20.86
N GLU A 46 3.56 0.64 19.70
CA GLU A 46 4.71 0.03 19.03
C GLU A 46 6.04 0.61 19.53
N PRO A 47 7.11 -0.20 19.57
CA PRO A 47 8.44 0.26 19.93
C PRO A 47 9.01 1.15 18.80
N PHE A 48 9.88 2.10 19.17
CA PHE A 48 10.61 2.94 18.25
C PHE A 48 12.11 2.74 18.43
N GLY A 49 12.80 2.29 17.41
CA GLY A 49 14.24 2.04 17.44
C GLY A 49 14.66 0.90 18.38
N ALA A 50 13.72 0.00 18.74
CA ALA A 50 13.96 -1.08 19.67
C ALA A 50 13.20 -2.36 19.27
N LEU A 51 13.57 -3.50 19.86
CA LEU A 51 12.95 -4.81 19.61
C LEU A 51 12.91 -5.17 18.12
N HIS A 52 11.72 -5.43 17.57
CA HIS A 52 11.53 -5.73 16.15
C HIS A 52 11.68 -4.48 15.24
N ASN A 53 11.50 -3.26 15.77
CA ASN A 53 11.59 -1.99 15.04
C ASN A 53 12.95 -1.30 15.19
N LYS A 54 14.05 -2.01 15.03
CA LYS A 54 15.41 -1.48 15.16
C LYS A 54 15.72 -0.30 14.22
N GLN A 55 15.02 -0.19 13.11
CA GLN A 55 15.15 0.88 12.12
C GLN A 55 14.32 2.14 12.44
N GLY A 56 13.60 2.15 13.56
CA GLY A 56 12.79 3.28 14.02
C GLY A 56 11.30 3.04 13.86
N TYR A 57 10.79 3.20 12.67
CA TYR A 57 9.37 3.02 12.37
C TYR A 57 9.04 1.55 12.07
N ASP A 58 7.79 1.18 12.27
CA ASP A 58 7.27 -0.13 11.95
C ASP A 58 7.00 -0.28 10.44
N TYR A 59 6.41 0.75 9.86
CA TYR A 59 6.09 0.79 8.47
C TYR A 59 6.93 1.79 7.68
N TYR A 60 7.41 1.35 6.51
CA TYR A 60 8.08 2.19 5.52
C TYR A 60 7.49 1.96 4.13
N SER A 61 7.12 3.05 3.50
CA SER A 61 6.69 3.08 2.10
C SER A 61 7.52 4.09 1.32
N PHE A 62 7.94 3.73 0.12
CA PHE A 62 8.64 4.63 -0.79
C PHE A 62 8.17 4.41 -2.21
N TYR A 63 8.27 5.43 -3.04
CA TYR A 63 8.00 5.32 -4.46
C TYR A 63 8.84 6.31 -5.26
N LEU A 64 9.15 5.90 -6.49
CA LEU A 64 9.61 6.77 -7.58
C LEU A 64 8.69 6.51 -8.77
N LEU A 65 7.99 7.54 -9.22
CA LEU A 65 7.05 7.48 -10.33
C LEU A 65 7.48 8.46 -11.42
N LEU A 66 7.56 7.94 -12.65
CA LEU A 66 7.72 8.70 -13.89
C LEU A 66 6.38 8.73 -14.61
N HIS A 67 6.00 9.88 -15.15
CA HIS A 67 4.70 10.09 -15.79
C HIS A 67 4.82 10.89 -17.09
N ASP A 68 4.14 10.41 -18.15
CA ASP A 68 4.02 11.06 -19.46
C ASP A 68 5.36 11.51 -20.07
N ILE A 69 6.29 10.55 -20.24
CA ILE A 69 7.58 10.77 -20.89
C ILE A 69 7.61 9.99 -22.23
N GLY A 70 7.29 10.65 -23.32
CA GLY A 70 7.21 10.02 -24.64
C GLY A 70 6.11 8.93 -24.69
N ILE A 71 6.50 7.71 -25.00
CA ILE A 71 5.58 6.56 -24.99
C ILE A 71 5.32 6.02 -23.57
N LEU A 72 6.15 6.39 -22.60
CA LEU A 72 5.99 5.99 -21.21
C LEU A 72 4.84 6.79 -20.57
N LYS A 73 3.69 6.15 -20.40
CA LYS A 73 2.56 6.74 -19.68
C LYS A 73 2.81 6.77 -18.18
N THR A 74 3.34 5.66 -17.63
CA THR A 74 3.67 5.56 -16.20
C THR A 74 4.76 4.52 -16.02
N GLY A 75 5.80 4.87 -15.27
CA GLY A 75 6.79 3.94 -14.75
C GLY A 75 6.90 4.12 -13.23
N ILE A 76 6.89 3.05 -12.47
CA ILE A 76 6.95 3.13 -11.02
C ILE A 76 7.87 2.07 -10.43
N VAL A 77 8.60 2.46 -9.38
CA VAL A 77 9.38 1.57 -8.53
C VAL A 77 9.05 1.89 -7.08
N GLY A 78 8.96 0.87 -6.25
CA GLY A 78 8.60 0.98 -4.83
C GLY A 78 7.18 0.55 -4.54
N ASN A 79 6.46 1.30 -3.73
CA ASN A 79 5.09 0.97 -3.33
C ASN A 79 4.07 1.62 -4.27
N TYR A 80 3.16 0.80 -4.81
CA TYR A 80 2.17 1.26 -5.77
C TYR A 80 0.83 0.55 -5.61
N ARG A 81 -0.18 1.09 -6.27
CA ARG A 81 -1.53 0.53 -6.38
C ARG A 81 -1.89 0.29 -7.84
N LEU A 82 -2.70 -0.73 -8.07
CA LEU A 82 -3.20 -1.10 -9.38
C LEU A 82 -4.73 -0.95 -9.41
N ASN A 83 -5.22 -0.41 -10.53
CA ASN A 83 -6.64 -0.37 -10.82
C ASN A 83 -6.85 -0.50 -12.32
N PHE A 84 -7.18 -1.70 -12.79
CA PHE A 84 -7.42 -2.02 -14.17
C PHE A 84 -8.88 -2.38 -14.42
N GLY A 85 -9.41 -1.93 -15.57
CA GLY A 85 -10.79 -2.17 -15.96
C GLY A 85 -11.78 -1.62 -14.92
N GLN A 86 -12.76 -2.43 -14.54
CA GLN A 86 -13.76 -2.09 -13.52
C GLN A 86 -13.31 -2.41 -12.09
N GLY A 87 -12.05 -2.76 -11.87
CA GLY A 87 -11.51 -3.08 -10.55
C GLY A 87 -11.93 -4.45 -10.00
N LEU A 88 -12.52 -5.32 -10.82
CA LEU A 88 -13.02 -6.63 -10.40
C LEU A 88 -11.89 -7.61 -10.04
N VAL A 89 -10.74 -7.53 -10.73
CA VAL A 89 -9.60 -8.42 -10.48
C VAL A 89 -8.49 -7.68 -9.72
N LEU A 90 -8.15 -6.47 -10.15
CA LEU A 90 -7.13 -5.63 -9.55
C LEU A 90 -7.71 -4.24 -9.31
N GLY A 91 -8.43 -4.09 -8.22
CA GLY A 91 -9.01 -2.83 -7.79
C GLY A 91 -8.68 -2.54 -6.33
N GLN A 92 -7.61 -1.79 -6.10
CA GLN A 92 -7.27 -1.28 -4.78
C GLN A 92 -7.80 0.16 -4.57
N GLY A 93 -8.96 0.45 -5.14
CA GLY A 93 -9.66 1.72 -4.98
C GLY A 93 -10.60 1.67 -3.77
N SER A 94 -10.52 2.67 -2.89
CA SER A 94 -11.53 2.86 -1.85
C SER A 94 -12.84 3.32 -2.50
N MET A 95 -13.90 2.53 -2.37
CA MET A 95 -15.27 2.90 -2.79
C MET A 95 -15.95 3.81 -1.75
N PHE A 96 -15.27 4.83 -1.23
CA PHE A 96 -15.90 5.77 -0.32
C PHE A 96 -16.39 7.03 -1.05
N GLY A 97 -17.43 6.86 -1.85
CA GLY A 97 -18.29 7.96 -2.26
C GLY A 97 -19.71 7.67 -1.76
N LYS A 98 -20.16 8.40 -0.75
CA LYS A 98 -21.55 8.33 -0.23
C LYS A 98 -22.56 9.00 -1.19
N THR A 99 -22.45 8.78 -2.49
CA THR A 99 -23.39 9.34 -3.46
C THR A 99 -24.23 8.20 -4.03
N ALA A 100 -25.49 8.21 -3.69
CA ALA A 100 -26.51 7.25 -4.13
C ALA A 100 -26.93 7.40 -5.61
N TYR A 101 -26.13 8.05 -6.44
CA TYR A 101 -26.42 8.18 -7.87
C TYR A 101 -25.82 7.02 -8.65
N SER A 102 -26.63 6.33 -9.43
CA SER A 102 -26.22 5.19 -10.27
C SER A 102 -25.10 5.50 -11.27
N SER A 103 -24.91 6.77 -11.64
CA SER A 103 -23.80 7.23 -12.49
C SER A 103 -22.43 7.22 -11.80
N SER A 104 -22.37 7.11 -10.47
CA SER A 104 -21.11 7.08 -9.70
C SER A 104 -20.48 5.69 -9.63
N PHE A 105 -21.12 4.64 -10.12
CA PHE A 105 -20.60 3.27 -10.17
C PHE A 105 -19.62 3.01 -11.31
N THR A 106 -19.35 3.98 -12.18
CA THR A 106 -18.37 3.81 -13.25
C THR A 106 -16.96 3.95 -12.69
N PHE A 107 -16.32 2.83 -12.36
CA PHE A 107 -14.91 2.80 -12.00
C PHE A 107 -14.06 3.26 -13.19
N ARG A 108 -13.41 4.40 -13.07
CA ARG A 108 -12.37 4.76 -14.04
C ARG A 108 -11.13 3.92 -13.76
N SER A 109 -10.73 3.13 -14.75
CA SER A 109 -9.42 2.49 -14.73
C SER A 109 -8.33 3.56 -14.61
N THR A 110 -7.69 3.64 -13.47
CA THR A 110 -6.62 4.62 -13.21
C THR A 110 -5.23 4.06 -13.47
N GLY A 111 -5.16 2.75 -13.82
CA GLY A 111 -3.91 2.07 -14.14
C GLY A 111 -3.00 1.92 -12.91
N ILE A 112 -1.73 2.22 -13.10
CA ILE A 112 -0.69 2.15 -12.07
C ILE A 112 -0.60 3.50 -11.35
N ARG A 113 -0.67 3.50 -10.02
CA ARG A 113 -0.60 4.70 -9.17
C ARG A 113 0.37 4.52 -8.02
N ARG A 114 0.99 5.61 -7.58
CA ARG A 114 1.83 5.63 -6.36
C ARG A 114 0.99 5.33 -5.12
N HIS A 115 1.59 4.63 -4.15
CA HIS A 115 1.02 4.45 -2.83
C HIS A 115 1.58 5.52 -1.88
N THR A 116 0.71 6.36 -1.34
CA THR A 116 1.06 7.48 -0.44
C THR A 116 0.36 7.38 0.91
N SER A 117 -0.31 6.25 1.16
CA SER A 117 -1.02 5.97 2.40
C SER A 117 -0.12 5.23 3.38
N THR A 118 -0.51 5.26 4.63
CA THR A 118 -0.02 4.42 5.71
C THR A 118 -0.73 3.07 5.78
N ASP A 119 -1.56 2.72 4.78
CA ASP A 119 -2.20 1.42 4.67
C ASP A 119 -1.15 0.35 4.36
N GLU A 120 -0.88 -0.51 5.33
CA GLU A 120 0.17 -1.53 5.28
C GLU A 120 -0.23 -2.79 4.53
N TYR A 121 -1.50 -2.91 4.14
CA TYR A 121 -1.99 -4.11 3.47
C TYR A 121 -2.30 -3.88 1.98
N ASN A 122 -2.99 -2.80 1.61
CA ASN A 122 -3.54 -2.60 0.28
C ASN A 122 -2.56 -1.89 -0.68
N TYR A 123 -1.40 -2.47 -0.92
CA TYR A 123 -0.42 -1.99 -1.90
C TYR A 123 0.38 -3.13 -2.52
N PHE A 124 1.07 -2.85 -3.60
CA PHE A 124 2.10 -3.68 -4.22
C PHE A 124 3.47 -3.05 -4.00
N ARG A 125 4.51 -3.86 -3.87
CA ARG A 125 5.90 -3.40 -3.75
C ARG A 125 6.75 -4.05 -4.82
N GLY A 126 7.39 -3.25 -5.67
CA GLY A 126 8.19 -3.73 -6.79
C GLY A 126 8.25 -2.72 -7.90
N SER A 127 7.87 -3.11 -9.12
CA SER A 127 7.91 -2.22 -10.28
C SER A 127 6.69 -2.41 -11.19
N GLY A 128 6.34 -1.35 -11.88
CA GLY A 128 5.29 -1.39 -12.89
C GLY A 128 5.54 -0.37 -14.01
N ILE A 129 5.14 -0.72 -15.21
CA ILE A 129 5.28 0.12 -16.39
C ILE A 129 3.98 0.11 -17.19
N ALA A 130 3.57 1.26 -17.68
CA ALA A 130 2.49 1.43 -18.65
C ALA A 130 3.00 2.21 -19.85
N LEU A 131 2.90 1.63 -21.04
CA LEU A 131 3.29 2.21 -22.32
C LEU A 131 2.03 2.56 -23.11
N LYS A 132 1.97 3.77 -23.64
CA LYS A 132 0.87 4.24 -24.48
C LYS A 132 1.35 4.43 -25.92
N TRP A 133 0.65 3.79 -26.84
CA TRP A 133 0.86 3.94 -28.27
C TRP A 133 -0.47 4.15 -28.97
N LYS A 134 -0.70 5.36 -29.48
CA LYS A 134 -1.99 5.78 -30.05
C LYS A 134 -3.13 5.55 -29.05
N GLN A 135 -4.13 4.72 -29.40
CA GLN A 135 -5.27 4.35 -28.55
C GLN A 135 -4.99 3.16 -27.61
N TRP A 136 -3.85 2.49 -27.75
CA TRP A 136 -3.50 1.33 -26.96
C TRP A 136 -2.66 1.70 -25.75
N THR A 137 -2.94 1.06 -24.62
CA THR A 137 -2.09 1.11 -23.43
C THR A 137 -1.76 -0.31 -23.00
N LEU A 138 -0.48 -0.64 -22.96
CA LEU A 138 0.05 -1.89 -22.40
C LEU A 138 0.62 -1.60 -21.02
N SER A 139 0.19 -2.34 -20.01
CA SER A 139 0.70 -2.24 -18.65
C SER A 139 1.22 -3.58 -18.17
N VAL A 140 2.38 -3.60 -17.53
CA VAL A 140 2.98 -4.80 -16.91
C VAL A 140 3.45 -4.42 -15.52
N PHE A 141 3.35 -5.35 -14.58
CA PHE A 141 3.80 -5.13 -13.21
C PHE A 141 4.38 -6.41 -12.59
N TYR A 142 5.25 -6.19 -11.62
CA TYR A 142 5.80 -7.22 -10.72
C TYR A 142 5.81 -6.69 -9.30
N SER A 143 5.37 -7.52 -8.36
CA SER A 143 5.36 -7.25 -6.93
C SER A 143 5.98 -8.40 -6.15
N HIS A 144 6.82 -8.05 -5.21
CA HIS A 144 7.39 -8.96 -4.20
C HIS A 144 7.38 -8.26 -2.85
N ARG A 145 6.65 -8.82 -1.88
CA ARG A 145 6.58 -8.24 -0.54
C ARG A 145 6.31 -9.29 0.52
N SER A 146 6.70 -8.99 1.74
CA SER A 146 6.29 -9.75 2.93
C SER A 146 4.90 -9.34 3.38
N LEU A 147 4.20 -10.26 4.00
CA LEU A 147 2.90 -10.09 4.63
C LEU A 147 2.94 -10.68 6.03
N ASP A 148 2.16 -10.09 6.91
CA ASP A 148 1.96 -10.61 8.24
C ASP A 148 0.96 -11.76 8.22
N GLY A 149 1.22 -12.76 9.03
CA GLY A 149 0.35 -13.92 9.04
C GLY A 149 0.69 -14.94 10.10
N VAL A 150 -0.08 -16.01 10.11
CA VAL A 150 0.12 -17.15 11.04
C VAL A 150 0.34 -18.41 10.22
N ILE A 151 1.46 -19.07 10.48
CA ILE A 151 1.79 -20.39 9.93
C ILE A 151 1.65 -21.40 11.06
N LYS A 152 0.91 -22.49 10.83
CA LYS A 152 0.80 -23.64 11.74
C LYS A 152 0.99 -24.93 10.96
N GLY A 153 1.90 -25.78 11.41
CA GLY A 153 2.15 -27.06 10.75
C GLY A 153 2.66 -26.95 9.30
N GLY A 154 3.27 -25.80 8.93
CA GLY A 154 3.72 -25.55 7.54
C GLY A 154 2.65 -24.95 6.63
N GLU A 155 1.42 -24.75 7.11
CA GLU A 155 0.32 -24.18 6.34
C GLU A 155 -0.05 -22.78 6.80
N ILE A 156 -0.44 -21.93 5.85
CA ILE A 156 -0.92 -20.56 6.13
C ILE A 156 -2.34 -20.67 6.71
N THR A 157 -2.48 -20.32 7.99
CA THR A 157 -3.77 -20.35 8.68
C THR A 157 -4.53 -19.05 8.52
N SER A 158 -3.84 -17.89 8.57
CA SER A 158 -4.48 -16.58 8.40
C SER A 158 -3.48 -15.51 7.93
N ILE A 159 -4.00 -14.51 7.23
CA ILE A 159 -3.28 -13.28 6.87
C ILE A 159 -3.72 -12.19 7.84
N TYR A 160 -2.75 -11.52 8.46
CA TYR A 160 -2.98 -10.42 9.38
C TYR A 160 -2.95 -9.09 8.62
N LYS A 161 -4.07 -8.35 8.65
CA LYS A 161 -4.28 -7.19 7.77
C LYS A 161 -4.24 -5.84 8.48
N THR A 162 -4.07 -5.84 9.80
CA THR A 162 -4.16 -4.60 10.58
C THR A 162 -2.86 -3.81 10.61
N GLY A 163 -1.72 -4.43 10.31
CA GLY A 163 -0.39 -3.82 10.40
C GLY A 163 0.06 -3.46 11.83
N LEU A 164 -0.64 -3.91 12.87
CA LEU A 164 -0.34 -3.54 14.25
C LEU A 164 0.62 -4.53 14.90
N HIS A 165 1.76 -4.03 15.42
CA HIS A 165 2.80 -4.82 16.07
C HIS A 165 3.12 -4.30 17.48
N ARG A 166 2.07 -4.02 18.26
CA ARG A 166 2.11 -3.40 19.59
C ARG A 166 2.44 -4.36 20.74
N SER A 167 2.15 -5.65 20.54
CA SER A 167 2.35 -6.71 21.54
C SER A 167 3.24 -7.82 20.96
N GLU A 168 3.84 -8.65 21.82
CA GLU A 168 4.64 -9.82 21.37
C GLU A 168 3.86 -10.72 20.41
N LYS A 169 2.59 -11.01 20.75
CA LYS A 169 1.71 -11.84 19.89
C LYS A 169 1.40 -11.22 18.52
N GLU A 170 1.41 -9.89 18.42
CA GLU A 170 1.25 -9.19 17.13
C GLU A 170 2.58 -9.19 16.37
N ALA A 171 3.70 -8.90 17.06
CA ALA A 171 5.05 -8.91 16.49
C ALA A 171 5.46 -10.29 15.93
N ASP A 172 5.05 -11.38 16.57
CA ASP A 172 5.30 -12.76 16.10
C ASP A 172 4.69 -13.06 14.73
N LYS A 173 3.70 -12.27 14.30
CA LYS A 173 3.04 -12.42 12.99
C LYS A 173 3.73 -11.65 11.88
N MET A 174 4.65 -10.76 12.23
CA MET A 174 5.29 -9.82 11.31
C MET A 174 6.11 -10.58 10.24
N ASN A 175 5.88 -10.23 8.98
CA ASN A 175 6.67 -10.71 7.83
C ASN A 175 6.78 -12.26 7.69
N GLN A 176 5.81 -13.01 8.19
CA GLN A 176 5.84 -14.48 8.15
C GLN A 176 5.59 -15.06 6.75
N LEU A 177 4.96 -14.30 5.88
CA LEU A 177 4.56 -14.75 4.55
C LEU A 177 5.26 -13.93 3.47
N THR A 178 5.55 -14.56 2.34
CA THR A 178 6.04 -13.87 1.14
C THR A 178 4.98 -13.94 0.05
N MET A 179 4.61 -12.79 -0.50
CA MET A 179 3.70 -12.69 -1.64
C MET A 179 4.45 -12.21 -2.88
N GLN A 180 4.37 -12.97 -3.96
CA GLN A 180 4.84 -12.58 -5.28
C GLN A 180 3.66 -12.53 -6.24
N MET A 181 3.60 -11.49 -7.06
CA MET A 181 2.57 -11.32 -8.06
C MET A 181 3.12 -10.60 -9.29
N SER A 182 2.80 -11.11 -10.46
CA SER A 182 3.06 -10.44 -11.74
C SER A 182 1.83 -10.49 -12.61
N GLY A 183 1.71 -9.53 -13.50
CA GLY A 183 0.58 -9.49 -14.43
C GLY A 183 0.67 -8.36 -15.41
N GLY A 184 -0.30 -8.33 -16.33
CA GLY A 184 -0.39 -7.29 -17.35
C GLY A 184 -1.82 -6.96 -17.70
N ASN A 185 -1.99 -5.80 -18.35
CA ASN A 185 -3.26 -5.33 -18.85
C ASN A 185 -3.04 -4.64 -20.20
N ILE A 186 -3.92 -4.93 -21.16
CA ILE A 186 -4.00 -4.21 -22.43
C ILE A 186 -5.34 -3.48 -22.44
N SER A 187 -5.32 -2.19 -22.71
CA SER A 187 -6.53 -1.39 -22.85
C SER A 187 -6.53 -0.58 -24.15
N TYR A 188 -7.71 -0.44 -24.73
CA TYR A 188 -7.97 0.37 -25.91
C TYR A 188 -8.92 1.50 -25.55
N THR A 189 -8.58 2.73 -25.92
CA THR A 189 -9.42 3.91 -25.72
C THR A 189 -9.82 4.43 -27.09
N GLY A 190 -11.06 4.10 -27.51
CA GLY A 190 -11.63 4.63 -28.75
C GLY A 190 -11.92 6.13 -28.65
N ASN A 191 -12.01 6.79 -29.81
CA ASN A 191 -12.55 8.16 -29.85
C ASN A 191 -14.04 8.09 -29.62
N SER A 192 -14.54 8.70 -28.53
CA SER A 192 -15.97 9.03 -28.42
C SER A 192 -16.29 10.13 -29.43
N TYR A 193 -17.13 9.83 -30.39
CA TYR A 193 -17.77 10.82 -31.25
C TYR A 193 -18.89 11.48 -30.48
#